data_2d72d0c70b6023116b4d9aef2351a872
#
_entry.id   2d72d0c70b6023116b4d9aef2351a872
#
_cell.length_a   1.000
_cell.length_b   1.000
_cell.length_c   1.000
_cell.angle_alpha   90.00
_cell.angle_beta   90.00
_cell.angle_gamma   90.00
#
_symmetry.space_group_name_H-M   'P 1'
#
loop_
_entity.id
_entity.type
_entity.pdbx_description
1 polymer ?
#
loop_
_entity_poly.entity_id
_entity_poly.type
_entity_poly.pdbx_seq_one_letter_code
_entity_poly.pdbx_strand_id
1 'polypeptide(L)'
;METSSALYAVVDLGSNSFHMLITRQLADSVQVVDRVKRKVRLAAGLDSNNILSEQAMAKGLECLSFFAERLQDIPKSNIRIVATATLRLAENRADFIAQAELILGHRISLLSGIAEAEYIYLGVAHTNCSADKRLVLDIGGASTELIVGHGFTIKKAHSLNMGCVTFNQQYFPKGTLTADNFSRAIAAAELAIKTVKAEFCDIGWQCVLGGSGTMQALAEILIYQHKPTVISLNFLYQVQTELQTFDNISCINLAGLSSERSPVIASGLAILIALFKQFAIEKLTLSSGALREGLLYEMLPDSHTINIRQRTISALSQRFHVDQQHAQSIKQQVSIIFTQLKNTWDLPNDNAFEILQASCDLHEIGLLLEYKYHQRHSAYILKHADLAGFSQSDRQLLVAFVSLYKGDINQALIKQQASIGADYAMKLLIILRLAVILCRRRKDDKLPSYQITANDKSLNLFLPSAWLKQHALISDELKQENIHLVRLGYALNIKCQN
;
A
#
# COMPACT_ATOMS: atom_id res chain seq x y z
N MET A 1 29.23 -13.60 14.15
CA MET A 1 28.96 -14.01 12.75
C MET A 1 27.64 -13.37 12.39
N GLU A 2 27.64 -12.29 11.61
CA GLU A 2 26.43 -11.75 11.00
C GLU A 2 25.89 -12.83 10.05
N THR A 3 24.81 -13.45 10.42
CA THR A 3 24.06 -14.32 9.49
C THR A 3 23.56 -13.43 8.37
N SER A 4 24.24 -13.48 7.23
CA SER A 4 23.74 -12.87 5.99
C SER A 4 22.28 -13.28 5.83
N SER A 5 21.36 -12.31 5.92
CA SER A 5 19.93 -12.60 5.76
C SER A 5 19.70 -13.19 4.37
N ALA A 6 18.98 -14.30 4.30
CA ALA A 6 18.71 -15.01 3.06
C ALA A 6 18.04 -14.11 2.02
N LEU A 7 18.57 -14.13 0.80
CA LEU A 7 17.94 -13.47 -0.35
C LEU A 7 16.87 -14.38 -0.95
N TYR A 8 15.78 -13.75 -1.40
CA TYR A 8 14.67 -14.38 -2.13
C TYR A 8 14.44 -13.62 -3.43
N ALA A 9 14.14 -14.33 -4.49
CA ALA A 9 13.85 -13.74 -5.78
C ALA A 9 12.54 -14.28 -6.37
N VAL A 10 11.74 -13.38 -6.91
CA VAL A 10 10.54 -13.70 -7.69
C VAL A 10 10.69 -13.09 -9.08
N VAL A 11 10.49 -13.91 -10.11
CA VAL A 11 10.44 -13.47 -11.51
C VAL A 11 9.06 -13.76 -12.06
N ASP A 12 8.44 -12.72 -12.61
CA ASP A 12 7.11 -12.77 -13.24
C ASP A 12 7.27 -12.46 -14.74
N LEU A 13 6.98 -13.45 -15.58
CA LEU A 13 7.00 -13.36 -17.03
C LEU A 13 5.62 -12.92 -17.53
N GLY A 14 5.34 -11.62 -17.31
CA GLY A 14 4.06 -11.03 -17.66
C GLY A 14 3.93 -10.69 -19.14
N SER A 15 2.69 -10.47 -19.58
CA SER A 15 2.32 -10.23 -20.99
C SER A 15 2.95 -8.99 -21.62
N ASN A 16 3.11 -7.91 -20.85
CA ASN A 16 3.69 -6.66 -21.33
C ASN A 16 5.14 -6.47 -20.87
N SER A 17 5.46 -6.91 -19.68
CA SER A 17 6.75 -6.69 -19.06
C SER A 17 7.15 -7.90 -18.22
N PHE A 18 8.43 -8.21 -18.21
CA PHE A 18 9.02 -9.13 -17.25
C PHE A 18 9.49 -8.35 -16.02
N HIS A 19 9.25 -8.91 -14.87
CA HIS A 19 9.58 -8.29 -13.58
C HIS A 19 10.42 -9.25 -12.75
N MET A 20 11.43 -8.71 -12.08
CA MET A 20 12.17 -9.42 -11.06
C MET A 20 12.15 -8.59 -9.78
N LEU A 21 11.84 -9.24 -8.67
CA LEU A 21 11.86 -8.69 -7.32
C LEU A 21 12.87 -9.50 -6.50
N ILE A 22 13.90 -8.84 -5.98
CA ILE A 22 14.86 -9.43 -5.05
C ILE A 22 14.66 -8.81 -3.69
N THR A 23 14.53 -9.65 -2.69
CA THR A 23 14.29 -9.24 -1.30
C THR A 23 15.19 -9.99 -0.35
N ARG A 24 15.36 -9.45 0.84
CA ARG A 24 15.94 -10.17 1.97
C ARG A 24 14.98 -10.15 3.15
N GLN A 25 15.00 -11.23 3.91
CA GLN A 25 14.25 -11.29 5.16
C GLN A 25 15.03 -10.52 6.24
N LEU A 26 14.36 -9.61 6.92
CA LEU A 26 14.88 -8.91 8.10
C LEU A 26 13.90 -9.11 9.23
N ALA A 27 14.27 -9.92 10.22
CA ALA A 27 13.36 -10.36 11.26
C ALA A 27 12.06 -10.93 10.62
N ASP A 28 10.90 -10.43 11.04
CA ASP A 28 9.59 -10.85 10.51
C ASP A 28 9.12 -10.05 9.28
N SER A 29 9.97 -9.20 8.72
CA SER A 29 9.63 -8.37 7.55
C SER A 29 10.50 -8.66 6.34
N VAL A 30 10.10 -8.11 5.21
CA VAL A 30 10.80 -8.21 3.94
C VAL A 30 11.35 -6.84 3.54
N GLN A 31 12.61 -6.80 3.19
CA GLN A 31 13.23 -5.61 2.59
C GLN A 31 13.46 -5.84 1.10
N VAL A 32 12.92 -4.97 0.27
CA VAL A 32 13.25 -4.95 -1.16
C VAL A 32 14.71 -4.52 -1.33
N VAL A 33 15.49 -5.37 -1.99
CA VAL A 33 16.91 -5.12 -2.32
C VAL A 33 17.04 -4.60 -3.74
N ASP A 34 16.26 -5.21 -4.66
CA ASP A 34 16.29 -4.81 -6.07
C ASP A 34 14.93 -5.07 -6.73
N ARG A 35 14.56 -4.21 -7.67
CA ARG A 35 13.33 -4.33 -8.45
C ARG A 35 13.61 -3.97 -9.89
N VAL A 36 13.63 -4.98 -10.75
CA VAL A 36 13.89 -4.82 -12.17
C VAL A 36 12.62 -5.05 -12.97
N LYS A 37 12.33 -4.13 -13.89
CA LYS A 37 11.22 -4.23 -14.85
C LYS A 37 11.76 -4.02 -16.25
N ARG A 38 11.44 -4.92 -17.17
CA ARG A 38 11.82 -4.84 -18.58
C ARG A 38 10.59 -5.01 -19.47
N LYS A 39 10.42 -4.10 -20.42
CA LYS A 39 9.37 -4.17 -21.42
C LYS A 39 9.73 -5.18 -22.52
N VAL A 40 9.09 -6.34 -22.48
CA VAL A 40 9.25 -7.39 -23.50
C VAL A 40 8.12 -7.32 -24.54
N ARG A 41 6.88 -6.96 -24.10
CA ARG A 41 5.66 -6.91 -24.92
C ARG A 41 5.35 -8.27 -25.57
N LEU A 42 5.49 -9.34 -24.80
CA LEU A 42 5.34 -10.71 -25.29
C LEU A 42 3.94 -10.93 -25.92
N ALA A 43 2.88 -10.41 -25.30
CA ALA A 43 1.52 -10.52 -25.82
C ALA A 43 1.34 -9.84 -27.17
N ALA A 44 2.08 -8.78 -27.47
CA ALA A 44 2.03 -8.14 -28.78
C ALA A 44 2.67 -8.97 -29.89
N GLY A 45 3.42 -10.00 -29.54
CA GLY A 45 4.04 -10.94 -30.47
C GLY A 45 3.19 -12.16 -30.79
N LEU A 46 1.98 -12.31 -30.19
CA LEU A 46 1.02 -13.37 -30.56
C LEU A 46 0.29 -12.99 -31.85
N ASP A 47 0.21 -13.95 -32.76
CA ASP A 47 -0.64 -13.85 -33.95
C ASP A 47 -2.09 -14.33 -33.69
N SER A 48 -2.92 -14.35 -34.72
CA SER A 48 -4.32 -14.82 -34.64
C SER A 48 -4.47 -16.28 -34.27
N ASN A 49 -3.41 -17.10 -34.39
CA ASN A 49 -3.38 -18.51 -34.04
C ASN A 49 -2.68 -18.75 -32.69
N ASN A 50 -2.44 -17.69 -31.92
CA ASN A 50 -1.70 -17.74 -30.66
C ASN A 50 -0.25 -18.25 -30.82
N ILE A 51 0.40 -18.04 -31.96
CA ILE A 51 1.81 -18.37 -32.14
C ILE A 51 2.66 -17.13 -31.77
N LEU A 52 3.61 -17.30 -30.87
CA LEU A 52 4.61 -16.28 -30.56
C LEU A 52 5.61 -16.14 -31.71
N SER A 53 5.82 -14.92 -32.18
CA SER A 53 6.82 -14.62 -33.18
C SER A 53 8.24 -14.83 -32.64
N GLU A 54 9.17 -15.25 -33.52
CA GLU A 54 10.59 -15.42 -33.17
C GLU A 54 11.19 -14.13 -32.59
N GLN A 55 10.81 -12.97 -33.12
CA GLN A 55 11.28 -11.69 -32.62
C GLN A 55 10.83 -11.43 -31.16
N ALA A 56 9.59 -11.77 -30.81
CA ALA A 56 9.09 -11.61 -29.44
C ALA A 56 9.78 -12.61 -28.49
N MET A 57 9.98 -13.85 -28.93
CA MET A 57 10.73 -14.86 -28.17
C MET A 57 12.18 -14.38 -27.94
N ALA A 58 12.89 -13.93 -28.96
CA ALA A 58 14.27 -13.46 -28.85
C ALA A 58 14.41 -12.31 -27.83
N LYS A 59 13.52 -11.31 -27.86
CA LYS A 59 13.48 -10.24 -26.85
C LYS A 59 13.24 -10.73 -25.43
N GLY A 60 12.35 -11.73 -25.29
CA GLY A 60 12.08 -12.37 -24.01
C GLY A 60 13.34 -13.06 -23.48
N LEU A 61 13.99 -13.86 -24.28
CA LEU A 61 15.19 -14.62 -23.92
C LEU A 61 16.36 -13.69 -23.61
N GLU A 62 16.56 -12.62 -24.37
CA GLU A 62 17.54 -11.57 -24.06
C GLU A 62 17.29 -10.94 -22.68
N CYS A 63 16.03 -10.60 -22.37
CA CYS A 63 15.69 -10.09 -21.05
C CYS A 63 16.02 -11.10 -19.93
N LEU A 64 15.76 -12.38 -20.17
CA LEU A 64 16.05 -13.43 -19.18
C LEU A 64 17.56 -13.66 -18.95
N SER A 65 18.40 -13.40 -19.94
CA SER A 65 19.86 -13.44 -19.73
C SER A 65 20.34 -12.40 -18.72
N PHE A 66 19.77 -11.19 -18.73
CA PHE A 66 20.04 -10.18 -17.68
C PHE A 66 19.52 -10.60 -16.31
N PHE A 67 18.37 -11.27 -16.26
CA PHE A 67 17.83 -11.77 -14.99
C PHE A 67 18.67 -12.92 -14.44
N ALA A 68 19.16 -13.83 -15.29
CA ALA A 68 20.00 -14.93 -14.90
C ALA A 68 21.27 -14.46 -14.17
N GLU A 69 21.90 -13.38 -14.65
CA GLU A 69 23.07 -12.77 -14.00
C GLU A 69 22.76 -12.38 -12.54
N ARG A 70 21.58 -11.82 -12.29
CA ARG A 70 21.17 -11.36 -10.94
C ARG A 70 20.74 -12.49 -10.01
N LEU A 71 20.40 -13.67 -10.55
CA LEU A 71 19.95 -14.82 -9.77
C LEU A 71 21.08 -15.75 -9.32
N GLN A 72 22.31 -15.57 -9.83
CA GLN A 72 23.45 -16.50 -9.64
C GLN A 72 23.79 -16.75 -8.16
N ASP A 73 23.68 -15.70 -7.32
CA ASP A 73 24.10 -15.76 -5.92
C ASP A 73 22.92 -16.06 -4.97
N ILE A 74 21.74 -16.38 -5.51
CA ILE A 74 20.56 -16.68 -4.72
C ILE A 74 20.33 -18.20 -4.69
N PRO A 75 20.13 -18.81 -3.50
CA PRO A 75 19.86 -20.23 -3.40
C PRO A 75 18.65 -20.65 -4.26
N LYS A 76 18.75 -21.76 -4.98
CA LYS A 76 17.69 -22.23 -5.88
C LYS A 76 16.33 -22.43 -5.19
N SER A 77 16.33 -22.82 -3.91
CA SER A 77 15.13 -22.94 -3.09
C SER A 77 14.40 -21.63 -2.86
N ASN A 78 15.12 -20.50 -2.95
CA ASN A 78 14.63 -19.17 -2.68
C ASN A 78 14.27 -18.39 -3.95
N ILE A 79 14.18 -19.08 -5.09
CA ILE A 79 13.82 -18.49 -6.38
C ILE A 79 12.49 -19.07 -6.84
N ARG A 80 11.57 -18.19 -7.23
CA ARG A 80 10.31 -18.52 -7.91
C ARG A 80 10.24 -17.78 -9.23
N ILE A 81 10.06 -18.53 -10.32
CA ILE A 81 9.87 -17.99 -11.66
C ILE A 81 8.53 -18.48 -12.17
N VAL A 82 7.66 -17.54 -12.52
CA VAL A 82 6.32 -17.84 -13.02
C VAL A 82 6.07 -17.21 -14.37
N ALA A 83 5.23 -17.85 -15.15
CA ALA A 83 4.71 -17.35 -16.41
C ALA A 83 3.18 -17.27 -16.34
N THR A 84 2.60 -16.26 -16.97
CA THR A 84 1.18 -15.94 -16.85
C THR A 84 0.46 -15.97 -18.21
N ALA A 85 -0.56 -15.16 -18.39
CA ALA A 85 -1.57 -15.25 -19.45
C ALA A 85 -1.02 -15.45 -20.88
N THR A 86 0.00 -14.69 -21.29
CA THR A 86 0.51 -14.82 -22.68
C THR A 86 1.09 -16.19 -22.96
N LEU A 87 1.90 -16.75 -22.01
CA LEU A 87 2.46 -18.08 -22.18
C LEU A 87 1.40 -19.19 -21.97
N ARG A 88 0.30 -18.92 -21.24
CA ARG A 88 -0.85 -19.83 -21.22
C ARG A 88 -1.52 -19.94 -22.58
N LEU A 89 -1.64 -18.83 -23.30
CA LEU A 89 -2.30 -18.75 -24.61
C LEU A 89 -1.40 -19.28 -25.73
N ALA A 90 -0.08 -19.08 -25.63
CA ALA A 90 0.85 -19.40 -26.71
C ALA A 90 0.90 -20.91 -27.02
N GLU A 91 0.64 -21.29 -28.26
CA GLU A 91 0.70 -22.69 -28.73
C GLU A 91 2.15 -23.20 -28.73
N ASN A 92 3.11 -22.36 -29.12
CA ASN A 92 4.54 -22.68 -29.15
C ASN A 92 5.28 -22.33 -27.85
N ARG A 93 4.56 -22.23 -26.71
CA ARG A 93 5.14 -21.91 -25.39
C ARG A 93 6.25 -22.86 -24.94
N ALA A 94 6.16 -24.14 -25.34
CA ALA A 94 7.13 -25.15 -24.95
C ALA A 94 8.55 -24.79 -25.42
N ASP A 95 8.68 -24.29 -26.64
CA ASP A 95 9.95 -23.91 -27.23
C ASP A 95 10.57 -22.69 -26.52
N PHE A 96 9.73 -21.71 -26.16
CA PHE A 96 10.17 -20.56 -25.38
C PHE A 96 10.59 -20.96 -23.97
N ILE A 97 9.77 -21.75 -23.26
CA ILE A 97 10.04 -22.17 -21.87
C ILE A 97 11.33 -22.99 -21.81
N ALA A 98 11.53 -23.94 -22.72
CA ALA A 98 12.74 -24.76 -22.74
C ALA A 98 14.02 -23.93 -22.88
N GLN A 99 14.02 -22.94 -23.79
CA GLN A 99 15.17 -22.03 -23.96
C GLN A 99 15.34 -21.09 -22.75
N ALA A 100 14.23 -20.60 -22.20
CA ALA A 100 14.25 -19.72 -21.04
C ALA A 100 14.79 -20.43 -19.79
N GLU A 101 14.40 -21.68 -19.55
CA GLU A 101 14.90 -22.48 -18.42
C GLU A 101 16.40 -22.79 -18.55
N LEU A 102 16.91 -23.00 -19.76
CA LEU A 102 18.34 -23.17 -20.02
C LEU A 102 19.13 -21.90 -19.67
N ILE A 103 18.61 -20.71 -20.05
CA ILE A 103 19.25 -19.41 -19.74
C ILE A 103 19.22 -19.14 -18.25
N LEU A 104 18.07 -19.35 -17.59
CA LEU A 104 17.88 -19.02 -16.18
C LEU A 104 18.54 -20.04 -15.24
N GLY A 105 18.75 -21.27 -15.69
CA GLY A 105 19.16 -22.40 -14.83
C GLY A 105 18.11 -22.80 -13.78
N HIS A 106 16.85 -22.39 -13.99
CA HIS A 106 15.72 -22.59 -13.09
C HIS A 106 14.47 -22.96 -13.87
N ARG A 107 13.57 -23.72 -13.24
CA ARG A 107 12.26 -24.07 -13.82
C ARG A 107 11.31 -22.87 -13.80
N ILE A 108 10.48 -22.79 -14.83
CA ILE A 108 9.41 -21.80 -14.96
C ILE A 108 8.06 -22.50 -14.68
N SER A 109 7.33 -22.00 -13.68
CA SER A 109 5.99 -22.48 -13.36
C SER A 109 4.94 -21.71 -14.18
N LEU A 110 4.23 -22.39 -15.06
CA LEU A 110 3.12 -21.78 -15.80
C LEU A 110 1.88 -21.77 -14.90
N LEU A 111 1.49 -20.58 -14.44
CA LEU A 111 0.32 -20.44 -13.57
C LEU A 111 -0.99 -20.56 -14.34
N SER A 112 -1.95 -21.29 -13.80
CA SER A 112 -3.34 -21.17 -14.25
C SER A 112 -3.90 -19.79 -13.89
N GLY A 113 -4.97 -19.34 -14.56
CA GLY A 113 -5.58 -18.03 -14.22
C GLY A 113 -6.08 -17.97 -12.78
N ILE A 114 -6.56 -19.08 -12.24
CA ILE A 114 -6.99 -19.17 -10.83
C ILE A 114 -5.79 -19.09 -9.89
N ALA A 115 -4.71 -19.84 -10.15
CA ALA A 115 -3.50 -19.76 -9.33
C ALA A 115 -2.88 -18.35 -9.35
N GLU A 116 -2.88 -17.68 -10.52
CA GLU A 116 -2.45 -16.29 -10.63
C GLU A 116 -3.30 -15.36 -9.74
N ALA A 117 -4.63 -15.51 -9.79
CA ALA A 117 -5.56 -14.76 -8.95
C ALA A 117 -5.35 -15.04 -7.45
N GLU A 118 -5.10 -16.28 -7.06
CA GLU A 118 -4.82 -16.67 -5.68
C GLU A 118 -3.55 -15.99 -5.15
N TYR A 119 -2.47 -15.99 -5.93
CA TYR A 119 -1.23 -15.31 -5.55
C TYR A 119 -1.40 -13.78 -5.51
N ILE A 120 -2.16 -13.20 -6.43
CA ILE A 120 -2.49 -11.77 -6.39
C ILE A 120 -3.21 -11.45 -5.08
N TYR A 121 -4.22 -12.26 -4.71
CA TYR A 121 -4.95 -12.05 -3.46
C TYR A 121 -4.05 -12.21 -2.24
N LEU A 122 -3.17 -13.18 -2.21
CA LEU A 122 -2.21 -13.39 -1.14
C LEU A 122 -1.29 -12.17 -0.99
N GLY A 123 -0.77 -11.63 -2.09
CA GLY A 123 0.04 -10.41 -2.08
C GLY A 123 -0.72 -9.19 -1.54
N VAL A 124 -1.98 -9.04 -1.94
CA VAL A 124 -2.86 -8.00 -1.40
C VAL A 124 -3.12 -8.23 0.08
N ALA A 125 -3.40 -9.46 0.50
CA ALA A 125 -3.67 -9.80 1.90
C ALA A 125 -2.47 -9.53 2.80
N HIS A 126 -1.24 -9.72 2.32
CA HIS A 126 0.00 -9.46 3.07
C HIS A 126 0.43 -7.99 3.12
N THR A 127 -0.19 -7.13 2.34
CA THR A 127 0.21 -5.71 2.24
C THR A 127 -0.87 -4.73 2.67
N ASN A 128 -2.12 -5.20 2.83
CA ASN A 128 -3.26 -4.36 3.21
C ASN A 128 -3.95 -4.91 4.47
N CYS A 129 -4.07 -4.08 5.48
CA CYS A 129 -4.57 -4.46 6.81
C CYS A 129 -6.09 -4.44 6.98
N SER A 130 -6.90 -4.13 5.97
CA SER A 130 -8.35 -4.13 6.21
C SER A 130 -8.83 -5.54 6.54
N ALA A 131 -9.51 -5.70 7.67
CA ALA A 131 -10.17 -6.94 8.05
C ALA A 131 -11.46 -7.20 7.26
N ASP A 132 -11.79 -6.30 6.33
CA ASP A 132 -13.05 -6.29 5.60
C ASP A 132 -13.06 -7.30 4.45
N LYS A 133 -14.25 -7.69 4.02
CA LYS A 133 -14.43 -8.36 2.75
C LYS A 133 -13.98 -7.44 1.63
N ARG A 134 -13.04 -7.91 0.80
CA ARG A 134 -12.46 -7.11 -0.27
C ARG A 134 -12.66 -7.74 -1.62
N LEU A 135 -12.95 -6.92 -2.62
CA LEU A 135 -12.84 -7.25 -4.03
C LEU A 135 -11.49 -6.77 -4.54
N VAL A 136 -10.70 -7.68 -5.09
CA VAL A 136 -9.41 -7.38 -5.71
C VAL A 136 -9.55 -7.47 -7.21
N LEU A 137 -9.06 -6.45 -7.91
CA LEU A 137 -9.07 -6.35 -9.36
C LEU A 137 -7.63 -6.19 -9.85
N ASP A 138 -7.20 -7.02 -10.79
CA ASP A 138 -5.90 -6.88 -11.45
C ASP A 138 -6.07 -6.96 -12.97
N ILE A 139 -5.83 -5.85 -13.67
CA ILE A 139 -5.91 -5.77 -15.13
C ILE A 139 -4.52 -6.02 -15.70
N GLY A 140 -4.25 -7.25 -16.08
CA GLY A 140 -3.02 -7.65 -16.75
C GLY A 140 -2.98 -7.27 -18.23
N GLY A 141 -1.95 -7.76 -18.94
CA GLY A 141 -1.80 -7.52 -20.38
C GLY A 141 -2.77 -8.32 -21.24
N ALA A 142 -3.07 -9.56 -20.88
CA ALA A 142 -3.94 -10.47 -21.63
C ALA A 142 -5.12 -10.99 -20.82
N SER A 143 -5.09 -10.88 -19.48
CA SER A 143 -6.16 -11.30 -18.59
C SER A 143 -6.51 -10.23 -17.58
N THR A 144 -7.63 -10.41 -16.90
CA THR A 144 -8.05 -9.63 -15.72
C THR A 144 -8.50 -10.59 -14.65
N GLU A 145 -7.86 -10.52 -13.50
CA GLU A 145 -8.16 -11.33 -12.34
C GLU A 145 -9.13 -10.59 -11.42
N LEU A 146 -10.14 -11.33 -10.96
CA LEU A 146 -11.19 -10.90 -10.05
C LEU A 146 -11.18 -11.83 -8.83
N ILE A 147 -10.99 -11.28 -7.64
CA ILE A 147 -10.96 -12.08 -6.44
C ILE A 147 -11.77 -11.41 -5.33
N VAL A 148 -12.64 -12.16 -4.69
CA VAL A 148 -13.32 -11.70 -3.47
C VAL A 148 -12.93 -12.62 -2.31
N GLY A 149 -12.61 -12.00 -1.17
CA GLY A 149 -12.19 -12.73 0.03
C GLY A 149 -12.24 -11.88 1.29
N HIS A 150 -11.89 -12.50 2.40
CA HIS A 150 -11.86 -11.87 3.72
C HIS A 150 -10.60 -12.31 4.47
N GLY A 151 -9.82 -11.36 4.96
CA GLY A 151 -8.50 -11.65 5.55
C GLY A 151 -7.60 -12.36 4.54
N PHE A 152 -7.11 -13.54 4.87
CA PHE A 152 -6.33 -14.42 3.98
C PHE A 152 -7.18 -15.46 3.24
N THR A 153 -8.49 -15.50 3.49
CA THR A 153 -9.38 -16.52 2.93
C THR A 153 -10.02 -16.02 1.65
N ILE A 154 -9.71 -16.65 0.54
CA ILE A 154 -10.36 -16.45 -0.75
C ILE A 154 -11.75 -17.11 -0.70
N LYS A 155 -12.77 -16.39 -1.13
CA LYS A 155 -14.14 -16.91 -1.29
C LYS A 155 -14.43 -17.26 -2.73
N LYS A 156 -13.98 -16.43 -3.68
CA LYS A 156 -14.13 -16.69 -5.11
C LYS A 156 -12.98 -16.03 -5.87
N ALA A 157 -12.49 -16.67 -6.92
CA ALA A 157 -11.50 -16.14 -7.84
C ALA A 157 -11.87 -16.52 -9.28
N HIS A 158 -11.67 -15.58 -10.20
CA HIS A 158 -11.78 -15.79 -11.64
C HIS A 158 -10.68 -15.04 -12.38
N SER A 159 -10.30 -15.58 -13.54
CA SER A 159 -9.44 -14.92 -14.52
C SER A 159 -10.21 -14.82 -15.83
N LEU A 160 -10.46 -13.62 -16.29
CA LEU A 160 -11.16 -13.33 -17.55
C LEU A 160 -10.15 -13.00 -18.64
N ASN A 161 -10.39 -13.53 -19.86
CA ASN A 161 -9.54 -13.26 -21.03
C ASN A 161 -9.77 -11.84 -21.56
N MET A 162 -9.53 -10.86 -20.76
CA MET A 162 -9.59 -9.44 -21.11
C MET A 162 -8.42 -8.71 -20.46
N GLY A 163 -7.47 -8.25 -21.25
CA GLY A 163 -6.28 -7.55 -20.78
C GLY A 163 -6.01 -6.28 -21.59
N CYS A 164 -5.23 -5.36 -21.00
CA CYS A 164 -5.01 -4.06 -21.62
C CYS A 164 -4.25 -4.15 -22.97
N VAL A 165 -3.40 -5.16 -23.20
CA VAL A 165 -2.67 -5.34 -24.47
C VAL A 165 -3.59 -5.97 -25.53
N THR A 166 -4.28 -7.05 -25.19
CA THR A 166 -5.19 -7.74 -26.12
C THR A 166 -6.38 -6.86 -26.51
N PHE A 167 -6.97 -6.13 -25.58
CA PHE A 167 -8.04 -5.18 -25.86
C PHE A 167 -7.55 -3.98 -26.67
N ASN A 168 -6.31 -3.54 -26.47
CA ASN A 168 -5.74 -2.47 -27.30
C ASN A 168 -5.65 -2.90 -28.77
N GLN A 169 -5.15 -4.12 -29.04
CA GLN A 169 -5.05 -4.65 -30.41
C GLN A 169 -6.44 -4.81 -31.06
N GLN A 170 -7.43 -5.27 -30.30
CA GLN A 170 -8.75 -5.62 -30.84
C GLN A 170 -9.67 -4.41 -31.01
N TYR A 171 -9.67 -3.46 -30.05
CA TYR A 171 -10.66 -2.38 -30.01
C TYR A 171 -10.10 -0.99 -30.34
N PHE A 172 -8.77 -0.82 -30.34
CA PHE A 172 -8.11 0.44 -30.68
C PHE A 172 -7.16 0.24 -31.89
N PRO A 173 -7.67 -0.26 -33.01
CA PRO A 173 -6.85 -0.54 -34.18
C PRO A 173 -6.19 0.75 -34.68
N LYS A 174 -4.93 0.66 -35.12
CA LYS A 174 -4.10 1.80 -35.53
C LYS A 174 -3.94 2.89 -34.46
N GLY A 175 -4.30 2.59 -33.21
CA GLY A 175 -4.16 3.52 -32.08
C GLY A 175 -5.20 4.64 -32.02
N THR A 176 -6.32 4.56 -32.73
CA THR A 176 -7.35 5.61 -32.74
C THR A 176 -8.17 5.63 -31.45
N LEU A 177 -8.50 6.83 -30.95
CA LEU A 177 -9.16 7.06 -29.64
C LEU A 177 -10.61 7.58 -29.80
N THR A 178 -11.38 6.95 -30.66
CA THR A 178 -12.77 7.37 -30.92
C THR A 178 -13.75 6.92 -29.83
N ALA A 179 -14.86 7.63 -29.69
CA ALA A 179 -15.96 7.23 -28.80
C ALA A 179 -16.49 5.83 -29.12
N ASP A 180 -16.55 5.46 -30.40
CA ASP A 180 -16.96 4.13 -30.87
C ASP A 180 -16.00 3.04 -30.36
N ASN A 181 -14.69 3.27 -30.47
CA ASN A 181 -13.68 2.31 -29.98
C ASN A 181 -13.83 2.06 -28.47
N PHE A 182 -14.00 3.12 -27.68
CA PHE A 182 -14.28 2.98 -26.25
C PHE A 182 -15.59 2.24 -25.99
N SER A 183 -16.67 2.58 -26.68
CA SER A 183 -17.98 1.94 -26.50
C SER A 183 -17.92 0.44 -26.79
N ARG A 184 -17.28 0.04 -27.89
CA ARG A 184 -17.09 -1.37 -28.24
C ARG A 184 -16.22 -2.13 -27.23
N ALA A 185 -15.13 -1.52 -26.77
CA ALA A 185 -14.26 -2.12 -25.76
C ALA A 185 -14.99 -2.29 -24.42
N ILE A 186 -15.72 -1.28 -23.96
CA ILE A 186 -16.52 -1.33 -22.73
C ILE A 186 -17.59 -2.41 -22.85
N ALA A 187 -18.35 -2.47 -23.95
CA ALA A 187 -19.41 -3.45 -24.14
C ALA A 187 -18.88 -4.89 -24.15
N ALA A 188 -17.72 -5.13 -24.78
CA ALA A 188 -17.08 -6.44 -24.77
C ALA A 188 -16.61 -6.85 -23.37
N ALA A 189 -16.03 -5.92 -22.60
CA ALA A 189 -15.65 -6.19 -21.22
C ALA A 189 -16.90 -6.45 -20.34
N GLU A 190 -17.97 -5.67 -20.49
CA GLU A 190 -19.23 -5.90 -19.77
C GLU A 190 -19.80 -7.29 -20.05
N LEU A 191 -19.72 -7.76 -21.30
CA LEU A 191 -20.19 -9.09 -21.67
C LEU A 191 -19.37 -10.19 -20.98
N ALA A 192 -18.05 -10.04 -20.94
CA ALA A 192 -17.18 -10.99 -20.25
C ALA A 192 -17.45 -11.01 -18.73
N ILE A 193 -17.65 -9.84 -18.11
CA ILE A 193 -17.91 -9.73 -16.67
C ILE A 193 -19.27 -10.34 -16.30
N LYS A 194 -20.28 -10.23 -17.16
CA LYS A 194 -21.61 -10.80 -16.90
C LYS A 194 -21.59 -12.28 -16.56
N THR A 195 -20.64 -13.03 -17.10
CA THR A 195 -20.52 -14.49 -16.88
C THR A 195 -20.23 -14.85 -15.42
N VAL A 196 -19.60 -13.95 -14.67
CA VAL A 196 -19.15 -14.17 -13.28
C VAL A 196 -19.83 -13.22 -12.28
N LYS A 197 -20.53 -12.19 -12.76
CA LYS A 197 -21.07 -11.11 -11.93
C LYS A 197 -21.91 -11.61 -10.74
N ALA A 198 -22.85 -12.52 -10.98
CA ALA A 198 -23.77 -13.00 -9.95
C ALA A 198 -23.02 -13.60 -8.77
N GLU A 199 -22.05 -14.48 -9.03
CA GLU A 199 -21.26 -15.17 -8.00
C GLU A 199 -20.49 -14.19 -7.08
N PHE A 200 -20.00 -13.08 -7.64
CA PHE A 200 -19.29 -12.07 -6.88
C PHE A 200 -20.25 -11.16 -6.08
N CYS A 201 -21.36 -10.73 -6.70
CA CYS A 201 -22.33 -9.88 -6.04
C CYS A 201 -23.02 -10.58 -4.86
N ASP A 202 -23.27 -11.88 -4.95
CA ASP A 202 -23.88 -12.69 -3.87
C ASP A 202 -22.98 -12.75 -2.64
N ILE A 203 -21.64 -12.78 -2.82
CA ILE A 203 -20.68 -12.74 -1.72
C ILE A 203 -20.57 -11.31 -1.16
N GLY A 204 -20.56 -10.31 -2.01
CA GLY A 204 -20.41 -8.90 -1.68
C GLY A 204 -19.04 -8.53 -1.12
N TRP A 205 -18.77 -7.24 -1.02
CA TRP A 205 -17.52 -6.67 -0.49
C TRP A 205 -17.79 -5.32 0.18
N GLN A 206 -16.82 -4.87 1.00
CA GLN A 206 -16.84 -3.59 1.70
C GLN A 206 -15.83 -2.61 1.12
N CYS A 207 -14.74 -3.13 0.51
CA CYS A 207 -13.75 -2.31 -0.17
C CYS A 207 -13.29 -2.95 -1.47
N VAL A 208 -12.80 -2.12 -2.40
CA VAL A 208 -12.27 -2.55 -3.69
C VAL A 208 -10.82 -2.10 -3.81
N LEU A 209 -9.93 -3.05 -4.09
CA LEU A 209 -8.50 -2.84 -4.23
C LEU A 209 -8.05 -3.18 -5.65
N GLY A 210 -7.13 -2.38 -6.19
CA GLY A 210 -6.58 -2.58 -7.51
C GLY A 210 -5.06 -2.66 -7.51
N GLY A 211 -4.48 -3.68 -8.18
CA GLY A 211 -3.05 -3.96 -8.14
C GLY A 211 -2.29 -3.72 -9.45
N SER A 212 -2.96 -3.42 -10.55
CA SER A 212 -2.35 -3.40 -11.88
C SER A 212 -1.73 -2.06 -12.28
N GLY A 213 -0.96 -2.14 -13.35
CA GLY A 213 -0.35 -0.95 -13.93
C GLY A 213 -1.33 0.06 -14.53
N THR A 214 -2.53 -0.34 -14.91
CA THR A 214 -3.60 0.56 -15.34
C THR A 214 -4.05 1.43 -14.16
N MET A 215 -4.34 0.80 -13.02
CA MET A 215 -4.79 1.51 -11.83
C MET A 215 -3.69 2.39 -11.23
N GLN A 216 -2.44 1.92 -11.29
CA GLN A 216 -1.29 2.73 -10.89
C GLN A 216 -1.14 3.98 -11.75
N ALA A 217 -1.27 3.88 -13.09
CA ALA A 217 -1.22 5.03 -13.98
C ALA A 217 -2.33 6.06 -13.70
N LEU A 218 -3.56 5.58 -13.41
CA LEU A 218 -4.67 6.45 -13.03
C LEU A 218 -4.43 7.16 -11.67
N ALA A 219 -3.83 6.46 -10.72
CA ALA A 219 -3.46 7.08 -9.44
C ALA A 219 -2.32 8.10 -9.59
N GLU A 220 -1.35 7.87 -10.49
CA GLU A 220 -0.29 8.83 -10.81
C GLU A 220 -0.88 10.14 -11.40
N ILE A 221 -1.92 10.05 -12.24
CA ILE A 221 -2.66 11.22 -12.72
C ILE A 221 -3.33 11.97 -11.56
N LEU A 222 -3.97 11.28 -10.61
CA LEU A 222 -4.57 11.90 -9.44
C LEU A 222 -3.52 12.59 -8.56
N ILE A 223 -2.36 11.96 -8.35
CA ILE A 223 -1.25 12.53 -7.58
C ILE A 223 -0.75 13.82 -8.25
N TYR A 224 -0.58 13.79 -9.57
CA TYR A 224 -0.17 14.98 -10.32
C TYR A 224 -1.18 16.13 -10.17
N GLN A 225 -2.47 15.80 -10.12
CA GLN A 225 -3.56 16.76 -9.90
C GLN A 225 -3.72 17.18 -8.42
N HIS A 226 -2.85 16.74 -7.52
CA HIS A 226 -2.94 16.95 -6.06
C HIS A 226 -4.28 16.49 -5.45
N LYS A 227 -4.87 15.42 -6.01
CA LYS A 227 -6.12 14.80 -5.54
C LYS A 227 -5.82 13.53 -4.72
N PRO A 228 -6.76 13.13 -3.82
CA PRO A 228 -6.69 11.82 -3.18
C PRO A 228 -6.60 10.69 -4.21
N THR A 229 -5.79 9.66 -3.94
CA THR A 229 -5.59 8.49 -4.82
C THR A 229 -6.74 7.49 -4.74
N VAL A 230 -7.97 7.98 -4.84
CA VAL A 230 -9.20 7.19 -4.86
C VAL A 230 -9.81 7.30 -6.25
N ILE A 231 -9.88 6.17 -6.94
CA ILE A 231 -10.45 6.08 -8.27
C ILE A 231 -11.97 5.95 -8.15
N SER A 232 -12.72 6.78 -8.87
CA SER A 232 -14.18 6.76 -8.97
C SER A 232 -14.61 6.69 -10.43
N LEU A 233 -15.85 6.25 -10.69
CA LEU A 233 -16.37 6.17 -12.06
C LEU A 233 -16.38 7.54 -12.76
N ASN A 234 -16.69 8.60 -12.01
CA ASN A 234 -16.67 9.96 -12.57
C ASN A 234 -15.26 10.37 -13.03
N PHE A 235 -14.24 10.05 -12.24
CA PHE A 235 -12.85 10.28 -12.64
C PHE A 235 -12.46 9.47 -13.88
N LEU A 236 -12.90 8.21 -13.98
CA LEU A 236 -12.65 7.39 -15.17
C LEU A 236 -13.25 8.00 -16.42
N TYR A 237 -14.48 8.53 -16.35
CA TYR A 237 -15.09 9.25 -17.49
C TYR A 237 -14.38 10.56 -17.82
N GLN A 238 -13.87 11.30 -16.84
CA GLN A 238 -13.05 12.48 -17.09
C GLN A 238 -11.80 12.13 -17.89
N VAL A 239 -11.08 11.07 -17.46
CA VAL A 239 -9.88 10.58 -18.18
C VAL A 239 -10.27 10.08 -19.58
N GLN A 240 -11.39 9.37 -19.74
CA GLN A 240 -11.87 8.93 -21.05
C GLN A 240 -12.10 10.13 -21.99
N THR A 241 -12.81 11.15 -21.52
CA THR A 241 -13.09 12.36 -22.31
C THR A 241 -11.81 13.05 -22.72
N GLU A 242 -10.84 13.14 -21.80
CA GLU A 242 -9.54 13.75 -22.09
C GLU A 242 -8.74 12.93 -23.10
N LEU A 243 -8.74 11.60 -22.99
CA LEU A 243 -8.09 10.73 -23.99
C LEU A 243 -8.71 10.85 -25.37
N GLN A 244 -10.01 11.08 -25.48
CA GLN A 244 -10.71 11.29 -26.75
C GLN A 244 -10.38 12.62 -27.44
N THR A 245 -9.71 13.54 -26.77
CA THR A 245 -9.20 14.77 -27.40
C THR A 245 -7.93 14.53 -28.25
N PHE A 246 -7.30 13.36 -28.09
CA PHE A 246 -6.13 12.99 -28.87
C PHE A 246 -6.56 12.10 -30.05
N ASP A 247 -6.02 12.38 -31.24
CA ASP A 247 -6.33 11.60 -32.44
C ASP A 247 -5.81 10.17 -32.39
N ASN A 248 -4.67 9.98 -31.68
CA ASN A 248 -3.99 8.69 -31.64
C ASN A 248 -3.27 8.46 -30.30
N ILE A 249 -3.15 7.21 -29.92
CA ILE A 249 -2.41 6.77 -28.72
C ILE A 249 -0.97 7.32 -28.69
N SER A 250 -0.31 7.43 -29.85
CA SER A 250 1.05 7.99 -29.94
C SER A 250 1.14 9.48 -29.62
N CYS A 251 0.02 10.19 -29.68
CA CYS A 251 -0.08 11.62 -29.41
C CYS A 251 -0.52 11.93 -27.97
N ILE A 252 -0.79 10.90 -27.15
CA ILE A 252 -1.23 11.12 -25.77
C ILE A 252 -0.15 11.86 -24.98
N ASN A 253 -0.51 13.04 -24.51
CA ASN A 253 0.29 13.85 -23.58
C ASN A 253 -0.58 14.26 -22.40
N LEU A 254 -0.97 13.28 -21.60
CA LEU A 254 -1.81 13.46 -20.42
C LEU A 254 -0.91 13.70 -19.19
N ALA A 255 -1.13 14.81 -18.52
CA ALA A 255 -0.33 15.19 -17.36
C ALA A 255 -0.43 14.14 -16.22
N GLY A 256 0.71 13.69 -15.74
CA GLY A 256 0.82 12.61 -14.75
C GLY A 256 0.85 11.21 -15.33
N LEU A 257 0.60 11.02 -16.63
CA LEU A 257 0.69 9.73 -17.29
C LEU A 257 2.11 9.51 -17.86
N SER A 258 2.75 8.43 -17.48
CA SER A 258 4.06 8.07 -18.03
C SER A 258 3.94 7.61 -19.49
N SER A 259 4.95 7.92 -20.32
CA SER A 259 5.07 7.46 -21.72
C SER A 259 5.06 5.92 -21.83
N GLU A 260 5.39 5.24 -20.75
CA GLU A 260 5.34 3.79 -20.66
C GLU A 260 3.92 3.23 -20.67
N ARG A 261 2.97 3.96 -20.11
CA ARG A 261 1.58 3.54 -19.94
C ARG A 261 0.66 4.03 -21.05
N SER A 262 1.03 5.13 -21.74
CA SER A 262 0.22 5.69 -22.82
C SER A 262 -0.26 4.65 -23.84
N PRO A 263 0.54 3.66 -24.29
CA PRO A 263 0.09 2.71 -25.30
C PRO A 263 -1.09 1.81 -24.92
N VAL A 264 -1.33 1.60 -23.62
CA VAL A 264 -2.35 0.65 -23.15
C VAL A 264 -3.36 1.29 -22.18
N ILE A 265 -3.27 2.59 -21.96
CA ILE A 265 -4.15 3.26 -20.98
C ILE A 265 -5.62 3.25 -21.42
N ALA A 266 -5.90 3.47 -22.71
CA ALA A 266 -7.28 3.53 -23.23
C ALA A 266 -8.02 2.20 -23.04
N SER A 267 -7.38 1.10 -23.40
CA SER A 267 -7.95 -0.24 -23.26
C SER A 267 -8.08 -0.67 -21.80
N GLY A 268 -7.07 -0.40 -20.96
CA GLY A 268 -7.16 -0.65 -19.51
C GLY A 268 -8.26 0.17 -18.85
N LEU A 269 -8.42 1.45 -19.25
CA LEU A 269 -9.51 2.32 -18.79
C LEU A 269 -10.88 1.77 -19.18
N ALA A 270 -11.05 1.30 -20.42
CA ALA A 270 -12.31 0.73 -20.89
C ALA A 270 -12.72 -0.50 -20.08
N ILE A 271 -11.76 -1.42 -19.79
CA ILE A 271 -11.98 -2.58 -18.93
C ILE A 271 -12.39 -2.14 -17.52
N LEU A 272 -11.69 -1.15 -16.96
CA LEU A 272 -11.98 -0.66 -15.61
C LEU A 272 -13.34 0.02 -15.51
N ILE A 273 -13.75 0.81 -16.52
CA ILE A 273 -15.11 1.39 -16.60
C ILE A 273 -16.18 0.28 -16.59
N ALA A 274 -15.98 -0.78 -17.38
CA ALA A 274 -16.90 -1.91 -17.41
C ALA A 274 -17.01 -2.60 -16.03
N LEU A 275 -15.89 -2.82 -15.34
CA LEU A 275 -15.86 -3.36 -13.98
C LEU A 275 -16.64 -2.47 -12.99
N PHE A 276 -16.39 -1.15 -13.02
CA PHE A 276 -17.12 -0.21 -12.15
C PHE A 276 -18.63 -0.25 -12.40
N LYS A 277 -19.07 -0.28 -13.66
CA LYS A 277 -20.49 -0.36 -14.01
C LYS A 277 -21.14 -1.68 -13.61
N GLN A 278 -20.49 -2.80 -13.92
CA GLN A 278 -21.06 -4.11 -13.69
C GLN A 278 -21.14 -4.48 -12.21
N PHE A 279 -20.16 -4.09 -11.42
CA PHE A 279 -20.11 -4.36 -9.99
C PHE A 279 -20.59 -3.20 -9.10
N ALA A 280 -21.11 -2.11 -9.70
CA ALA A 280 -21.54 -0.90 -8.99
C ALA A 280 -20.47 -0.37 -8.01
N ILE A 281 -19.21 -0.33 -8.45
CA ILE A 281 -18.10 0.11 -7.61
C ILE A 281 -18.17 1.63 -7.43
N GLU A 282 -18.21 2.09 -6.19
CA GLU A 282 -18.18 3.52 -5.89
C GLU A 282 -16.74 4.05 -5.85
N LYS A 283 -15.84 3.31 -5.21
CA LYS A 283 -14.45 3.71 -4.95
C LYS A 283 -13.51 2.53 -5.06
N LEU A 284 -12.36 2.75 -5.66
CA LEU A 284 -11.25 1.80 -5.71
C LEU A 284 -10.00 2.50 -5.21
N THR A 285 -9.23 1.79 -4.36
CA THR A 285 -7.92 2.23 -3.88
C THR A 285 -6.82 1.29 -4.37
N LEU A 286 -5.59 1.79 -4.45
CA LEU A 286 -4.46 0.97 -4.85
C LEU A 286 -4.05 -0.01 -3.74
N SER A 287 -3.75 -1.23 -4.17
CA SER A 287 -2.98 -2.19 -3.36
C SER A 287 -1.49 -1.95 -3.54
N SER A 288 -0.72 -2.10 -2.47
CA SER A 288 0.75 -2.09 -2.51
C SER A 288 1.35 -3.44 -2.90
N GLY A 289 0.58 -4.53 -2.81
CA GLY A 289 0.97 -5.88 -3.20
C GLY A 289 0.11 -6.44 -4.33
N ALA A 290 0.71 -7.37 -5.09
CA ALA A 290 0.09 -8.10 -6.19
C ALA A 290 0.75 -9.49 -6.32
N LEU A 291 0.81 -10.08 -7.53
CA LEU A 291 1.34 -11.41 -7.83
C LEU A 291 2.70 -11.68 -7.18
N ARG A 292 3.66 -10.77 -7.35
CA ARG A 292 5.06 -10.96 -6.89
C ARG A 292 5.16 -11.02 -5.38
N GLU A 293 4.44 -10.15 -4.71
CA GLU A 293 4.39 -10.13 -3.25
C GLU A 293 3.73 -11.41 -2.73
N GLY A 294 2.68 -11.93 -3.39
CA GLY A 294 2.05 -13.20 -3.04
C GLY A 294 2.98 -14.40 -3.16
N LEU A 295 3.69 -14.51 -4.28
CA LEU A 295 4.70 -15.54 -4.49
C LEU A 295 5.86 -15.46 -3.48
N LEU A 296 6.27 -14.23 -3.15
CA LEU A 296 7.30 -14.00 -2.14
C LEU A 296 6.86 -14.48 -0.76
N TYR A 297 5.66 -14.07 -0.32
CA TYR A 297 5.16 -14.43 1.02
C TYR A 297 4.87 -15.93 1.15
N GLU A 298 4.54 -16.64 0.06
CA GLU A 298 4.43 -18.09 0.08
C GLU A 298 5.77 -18.79 0.40
N MET A 299 6.89 -18.23 -0.06
CA MET A 299 8.23 -18.78 0.20
C MET A 299 8.73 -18.52 1.63
N LEU A 300 8.12 -17.58 2.36
CA LEU A 300 8.58 -17.19 3.69
C LEU A 300 7.90 -18.06 4.76
N PRO A 301 8.67 -18.62 5.72
CA PRO A 301 8.10 -19.34 6.85
C PRO A 301 7.22 -18.40 7.70
N ASP A 302 6.14 -18.93 8.27
CA ASP A 302 5.26 -18.27 9.24
C ASP A 302 4.55 -16.98 8.80
N SER A 303 4.38 -16.78 7.49
CA SER A 303 3.80 -15.55 6.95
C SER A 303 2.28 -15.36 7.22
N HIS A 304 1.57 -16.41 7.64
CA HIS A 304 0.08 -16.43 7.65
C HIS A 304 -0.59 -16.03 8.97
N THR A 305 0.15 -15.85 10.07
CA THR A 305 -0.44 -15.76 11.43
C THR A 305 -0.35 -14.40 12.10
N ILE A 306 0.38 -13.43 11.55
CA ILE A 306 0.70 -12.17 12.23
C ILE A 306 -0.06 -10.99 11.61
N ASN A 307 -0.59 -10.12 12.48
CA ASN A 307 -1.11 -8.81 12.06
C ASN A 307 -0.02 -8.04 11.29
N ILE A 308 -0.28 -7.76 10.02
CA ILE A 308 0.69 -7.17 9.07
C ILE A 308 1.22 -5.84 9.58
N ARG A 309 0.34 -4.99 10.13
CA ARG A 309 0.73 -3.69 10.71
C ARG A 309 1.68 -3.89 11.89
N GLN A 310 1.37 -4.84 12.78
CA GLN A 310 2.22 -5.15 13.93
C GLN A 310 3.58 -5.69 13.48
N ARG A 311 3.62 -6.54 12.47
CA ARG A 311 4.86 -7.04 11.87
C ARG A 311 5.73 -5.89 11.33
N THR A 312 5.12 -4.95 10.59
CA THR A 312 5.80 -3.77 10.06
C THR A 312 6.36 -2.88 11.18
N ILE A 313 5.56 -2.64 12.23
CA ILE A 313 5.98 -1.86 13.41
C ILE A 313 7.16 -2.54 14.09
N SER A 314 7.05 -3.85 14.38
CA SER A 314 8.11 -4.62 15.06
C SER A 314 9.42 -4.60 14.26
N ALA A 315 9.34 -4.81 12.95
CA ALA A 315 10.50 -4.79 12.06
C ALA A 315 11.19 -3.42 12.02
N LEU A 316 10.41 -2.33 11.95
CA LEU A 316 10.97 -0.98 12.00
C LEU A 316 11.57 -0.67 13.37
N SER A 317 10.89 -1.04 14.46
CA SER A 317 11.39 -0.83 15.82
C SER A 317 12.73 -1.55 16.05
N GLN A 318 12.86 -2.79 15.58
CA GLN A 318 14.12 -3.54 15.66
C GLN A 318 15.22 -2.91 14.77
N ARG A 319 14.88 -2.59 13.52
CA ARG A 319 15.82 -2.01 12.55
C ARG A 319 16.40 -0.68 13.02
N PHE A 320 15.61 0.14 13.69
CA PHE A 320 16.01 1.46 14.17
C PHE A 320 16.31 1.48 15.67
N HIS A 321 16.45 0.31 16.30
CA HIS A 321 16.84 0.16 17.71
C HIS A 321 15.98 0.99 18.66
N VAL A 322 14.66 0.97 18.46
CA VAL A 322 13.72 1.71 19.32
C VAL A 322 13.74 1.16 20.74
N ASP A 323 13.75 2.03 21.73
CA ASP A 323 13.52 1.69 23.13
C ASP A 323 12.07 1.20 23.32
N GLN A 324 11.87 -0.11 23.22
CA GLN A 324 10.55 -0.72 23.25
C GLN A 324 9.86 -0.55 24.61
N GLN A 325 10.63 -0.53 25.71
CA GLN A 325 10.07 -0.30 27.03
C GLN A 325 9.49 1.10 27.14
N HIS A 326 10.23 2.11 26.68
CA HIS A 326 9.75 3.47 26.64
C HIS A 326 8.54 3.66 25.72
N ALA A 327 8.57 3.08 24.53
CA ALA A 327 7.45 3.09 23.59
C ALA A 327 6.18 2.47 24.19
N GLN A 328 6.32 1.32 24.89
CA GLN A 328 5.21 0.66 25.55
C GLN A 328 4.62 1.51 26.68
N SER A 329 5.46 2.22 27.41
CA SER A 329 5.03 3.13 28.47
C SER A 329 4.19 4.28 27.94
N ILE A 330 4.66 4.89 26.85
CA ILE A 330 3.88 5.95 26.16
C ILE A 330 2.55 5.39 25.65
N LYS A 331 2.56 4.22 25.04
CA LYS A 331 1.35 3.53 24.54
C LYS A 331 0.33 3.29 25.67
N GLN A 332 0.80 2.91 26.84
CA GLN A 332 -0.02 2.72 28.03
C GLN A 332 -0.65 4.05 28.48
N GLN A 333 0.14 5.13 28.55
CA GLN A 333 -0.37 6.45 28.94
C GLN A 333 -1.35 7.00 27.89
N VAL A 334 -1.07 6.83 26.60
CA VAL A 334 -2.01 7.16 25.52
C VAL A 334 -3.35 6.47 25.73
N SER A 335 -3.34 5.17 26.07
CA SER A 335 -4.57 4.40 26.30
C SER A 335 -5.34 4.90 27.54
N ILE A 336 -4.63 5.26 28.61
CA ILE A 336 -5.22 5.81 29.84
C ILE A 336 -5.87 7.18 29.56
N ILE A 337 -5.15 8.08 28.92
CA ILE A 337 -5.65 9.43 28.60
C ILE A 337 -6.83 9.34 27.63
N PHE A 338 -6.70 8.51 26.56
CA PHE A 338 -7.77 8.28 25.61
C PHE A 338 -9.05 7.80 26.29
N THR A 339 -8.94 6.81 27.18
CA THR A 339 -10.09 6.25 27.91
C THR A 339 -10.78 7.31 28.78
N GLN A 340 -10.01 8.16 29.45
CA GLN A 340 -10.56 9.23 30.30
C GLN A 340 -11.23 10.34 29.50
N LEU A 341 -10.76 10.63 28.27
CA LEU A 341 -11.28 11.69 27.41
C LEU A 341 -12.33 11.20 26.41
N LYS A 342 -12.46 9.88 26.24
CA LYS A 342 -13.25 9.26 25.18
C LYS A 342 -14.67 9.81 25.09
N ASN A 343 -15.38 9.83 26.21
CA ASN A 343 -16.80 10.24 26.24
C ASN A 343 -16.96 11.76 26.04
N THR A 344 -16.05 12.56 26.62
CA THR A 344 -16.15 14.02 26.55
C THR A 344 -15.79 14.57 25.17
N TRP A 345 -14.84 13.92 24.51
CA TRP A 345 -14.37 14.31 23.18
C TRP A 345 -15.00 13.53 22.04
N ASP A 346 -15.91 12.60 22.38
CA ASP A 346 -16.56 11.68 21.43
C ASP A 346 -15.55 10.96 20.54
N LEU A 347 -14.55 10.31 21.16
CA LEU A 347 -13.46 9.65 20.45
C LEU A 347 -13.87 8.22 20.10
N PRO A 348 -13.96 7.86 18.81
CA PRO A 348 -14.22 6.47 18.42
C PRO A 348 -12.98 5.59 18.67
N ASN A 349 -13.23 4.32 19.01
CA ASN A 349 -12.17 3.30 19.05
C ASN A 349 -12.08 2.68 17.64
N ASP A 350 -11.31 3.29 16.77
CA ASP A 350 -11.23 3.00 15.35
C ASP A 350 -9.78 2.85 14.86
N ASN A 351 -9.60 2.74 13.55
CA ASN A 351 -8.30 2.67 12.91
C ASN A 351 -7.37 3.85 13.27
N ALA A 352 -7.91 5.05 13.55
CA ALA A 352 -7.08 6.20 13.92
C ALA A 352 -6.44 6.03 15.29
N PHE A 353 -7.12 5.38 16.24
CA PHE A 353 -6.52 5.01 17.52
C PHE A 353 -5.40 3.99 17.36
N GLU A 354 -5.54 3.01 16.44
CA GLU A 354 -4.45 2.09 16.11
C GLU A 354 -3.24 2.81 15.51
N ILE A 355 -3.46 3.82 14.65
CA ILE A 355 -2.37 4.67 14.12
C ILE A 355 -1.70 5.48 15.22
N LEU A 356 -2.47 6.00 16.16
CA LEU A 356 -1.93 6.68 17.33
C LEU A 356 -1.03 5.75 18.16
N GLN A 357 -1.45 4.50 18.39
CA GLN A 357 -0.63 3.50 19.08
C GLN A 357 0.65 3.15 18.29
N ALA A 358 0.55 3.00 16.97
CA ALA A 358 1.71 2.81 16.11
C ALA A 358 2.69 4.00 16.19
N SER A 359 2.17 5.23 16.37
CA SER A 359 3.01 6.40 16.57
C SER A 359 3.84 6.31 17.85
N CYS A 360 3.29 5.71 18.92
CA CYS A 360 4.04 5.49 20.16
C CYS A 360 5.24 4.56 19.94
N ASP A 361 5.07 3.53 19.11
CA ASP A 361 6.15 2.59 18.79
C ASP A 361 7.23 3.21 17.89
N LEU A 362 6.88 4.18 17.05
CA LEU A 362 7.74 4.64 15.94
C LEU A 362 8.20 6.11 16.05
N HIS A 363 7.80 6.86 17.09
CA HIS A 363 8.09 8.29 17.17
C HIS A 363 9.59 8.60 17.30
N GLU A 364 10.38 7.69 17.84
CA GLU A 364 11.82 7.86 18.09
C GLU A 364 12.73 7.15 17.08
N ILE A 365 12.22 6.53 16.01
CA ILE A 365 13.07 5.82 15.03
C ILE A 365 14.14 6.71 14.41
N GLY A 366 13.95 8.02 14.37
CA GLY A 366 14.93 9.00 13.88
C GLY A 366 16.10 9.25 14.82
N LEU A 367 16.05 8.79 16.08
CA LEU A 367 17.18 8.91 17.02
C LEU A 367 18.43 8.17 16.51
N LEU A 368 18.26 7.12 15.70
CA LEU A 368 19.39 6.42 15.10
C LEU A 368 20.20 7.32 14.15
N LEU A 369 19.57 8.33 13.56
CA LEU A 369 20.26 9.28 12.68
C LEU A 369 20.89 10.41 13.47
N GLU A 370 20.10 11.13 14.27
CA GLU A 370 20.57 12.26 15.08
C GLU A 370 19.56 12.60 16.18
N TYR A 371 20.03 13.05 17.35
CA TYR A 371 19.17 13.53 18.44
C TYR A 371 18.43 14.83 18.07
N LYS A 372 19.16 15.79 17.41
CA LYS A 372 18.56 17.05 17.02
C LYS A 372 17.54 16.83 15.90
N TYR A 373 16.32 17.31 16.12
CA TYR A 373 15.22 17.18 15.17
C TYR A 373 14.84 15.73 14.83
N HIS A 374 15.13 14.75 15.70
CA HIS A 374 14.82 13.34 15.43
C HIS A 374 13.35 13.07 15.03
N GLN A 375 12.39 13.89 15.51
CA GLN A 375 11.00 13.77 15.06
C GLN A 375 10.84 14.03 13.54
N ARG A 376 11.67 14.91 12.96
CA ARG A 376 11.69 15.14 11.50
C ARG A 376 12.34 13.98 10.78
N HIS A 377 13.38 13.41 11.35
CA HIS A 377 14.03 12.20 10.82
C HIS A 377 13.07 11.00 10.89
N SER A 378 12.36 10.81 12.00
CA SER A 378 11.32 9.78 12.13
C SER A 378 10.23 9.95 11.07
N ALA A 379 9.73 11.16 10.89
CA ALA A 379 8.73 11.48 9.88
C ALA A 379 9.24 11.23 8.45
N TYR A 380 10.50 11.58 8.15
CA TYR A 380 11.13 11.31 6.86
C TYR A 380 11.24 9.79 6.58
N ILE A 381 11.72 9.03 7.57
CA ILE A 381 11.83 7.56 7.46
C ILE A 381 10.45 6.97 7.16
N LEU A 382 9.42 7.31 7.94
CA LEU A 382 8.06 6.79 7.77
C LEU A 382 7.41 7.22 6.45
N LYS A 383 7.73 8.40 5.95
CA LYS A 383 7.24 8.87 4.66
C LYS A 383 7.77 8.03 3.50
N HIS A 384 9.01 7.52 3.60
CA HIS A 384 9.72 6.85 2.51
C HIS A 384 9.92 5.35 2.73
N ALA A 385 9.67 4.83 3.94
CA ALA A 385 9.73 3.40 4.22
C ALA A 385 8.57 2.65 3.53
N ASP A 386 8.80 1.36 3.28
CA ASP A 386 7.72 0.45 2.91
C ASP A 386 6.91 0.10 4.18
N LEU A 387 5.68 0.58 4.26
CA LEU A 387 4.78 0.41 5.39
C LEU A 387 3.64 -0.54 5.03
N ALA A 388 3.94 -1.83 4.91
CA ALA A 388 2.92 -2.85 4.73
C ALA A 388 1.88 -2.76 5.87
N GLY A 389 0.60 -2.82 5.51
CA GLY A 389 -0.48 -2.69 6.49
C GLY A 389 -0.92 -1.25 6.81
N PHE A 390 -0.34 -0.26 6.17
CA PHE A 390 -0.78 1.13 6.26
C PHE A 390 -1.24 1.61 4.89
N SER A 391 -2.46 2.11 4.80
CA SER A 391 -2.90 2.83 3.60
C SER A 391 -2.12 4.14 3.44
N GLN A 392 -2.22 4.78 2.29
CA GLN A 392 -1.56 6.07 2.08
C GLN A 392 -2.07 7.14 3.06
N SER A 393 -3.37 7.15 3.35
CA SER A 393 -3.96 8.05 4.34
C SER A 393 -3.50 7.75 5.76
N ASP A 394 -3.40 6.47 6.14
CA ASP A 394 -2.85 6.07 7.45
C ASP A 394 -1.40 6.50 7.60
N ARG A 395 -0.59 6.33 6.54
CA ARG A 395 0.80 6.81 6.51
C ARG A 395 0.88 8.32 6.72
N GLN A 396 0.02 9.10 6.07
CA GLN A 396 -0.01 10.56 6.25
C GLN A 396 -0.33 10.95 7.70
N LEU A 397 -1.30 10.27 8.33
CA LEU A 397 -1.67 10.49 9.72
C LEU A 397 -0.53 10.09 10.68
N LEU A 398 0.09 8.93 10.47
CA LEU A 398 1.25 8.47 11.25
C LEU A 398 2.41 9.46 11.16
N VAL A 399 2.75 9.92 9.95
CA VAL A 399 3.80 10.91 9.70
C VAL A 399 3.48 12.24 10.40
N ALA A 400 2.22 12.68 10.36
CA ALA A 400 1.79 13.89 11.05
C ALA A 400 1.98 13.77 12.57
N PHE A 401 1.52 12.68 13.18
CA PHE A 401 1.69 12.44 14.62
C PHE A 401 3.17 12.40 15.01
N VAL A 402 3.98 11.63 14.29
CA VAL A 402 5.41 11.47 14.59
C VAL A 402 6.21 12.77 14.32
N SER A 403 5.77 13.61 13.38
CA SER A 403 6.39 14.91 13.14
C SER A 403 6.08 15.92 14.23
N LEU A 404 4.90 15.84 14.86
CA LEU A 404 4.31 16.90 15.70
C LEU A 404 4.21 16.52 17.19
N TYR A 405 4.67 15.35 17.61
CA TYR A 405 4.53 14.90 19.00
C TYR A 405 5.28 15.76 20.03
N LYS A 406 6.16 16.66 19.58
CA LYS A 406 6.86 17.64 20.41
C LYS A 406 7.17 18.92 19.63
N GLY A 407 7.42 20.03 20.34
CA GLY A 407 7.73 21.34 19.75
C GLY A 407 6.51 22.01 19.12
N ASP A 408 6.74 22.93 18.18
CA ASP A 408 5.67 23.68 17.53
C ASP A 408 4.76 22.80 16.68
N ILE A 409 3.46 23.09 16.70
CA ILE A 409 2.44 22.31 15.98
C ILE A 409 2.11 23.00 14.66
N ASN A 410 2.56 22.40 13.56
CA ASN A 410 2.18 22.83 12.22
C ASN A 410 0.80 22.27 11.86
N GLN A 411 -0.25 23.09 11.98
CA GLN A 411 -1.63 22.71 11.66
C GLN A 411 -1.82 22.24 10.21
N ALA A 412 -0.98 22.70 9.27
CA ALA A 412 -1.09 22.32 7.87
C ALA A 412 -0.89 20.80 7.68
N LEU A 413 0.03 20.18 8.43
CA LEU A 413 0.24 18.71 8.37
C LEU A 413 -0.99 17.94 8.86
N ILE A 414 -1.68 18.44 9.89
CA ILE A 414 -2.92 17.82 10.39
C ILE A 414 -4.08 17.99 9.39
N LYS A 415 -4.15 19.12 8.70
CA LYS A 415 -5.20 19.38 7.70
C LYS A 415 -4.96 18.67 6.38
N GLN A 416 -3.71 18.37 6.03
CA GLN A 416 -3.33 17.71 4.77
C GLN A 416 -3.53 16.19 4.79
N GLN A 417 -3.56 15.55 5.97
CA GLN A 417 -3.85 14.13 6.07
C GLN A 417 -5.33 13.85 5.71
N ALA A 418 -5.58 12.76 5.01
CA ALA A 418 -6.89 12.43 4.48
C ALA A 418 -7.56 11.24 5.22
N SER A 419 -6.99 10.79 6.35
CA SER A 419 -7.47 9.61 7.08
C SER A 419 -8.72 9.94 7.90
N ILE A 420 -8.67 11.05 8.64
CA ILE A 420 -9.73 11.46 9.58
C ILE A 420 -9.92 12.98 9.58
N GLY A 421 -11.01 13.46 10.17
CA GLY A 421 -11.24 14.89 10.34
C GLY A 421 -10.13 15.59 11.15
N ALA A 422 -9.77 16.82 10.78
CA ALA A 422 -8.65 17.55 11.38
C ALA A 422 -8.82 17.81 12.88
N ASP A 423 -10.05 18.03 13.37
CA ASP A 423 -10.33 18.21 14.80
C ASP A 423 -10.05 16.90 15.58
N TYR A 424 -10.52 15.78 15.08
CA TYR A 424 -10.25 14.48 15.68
C TYR A 424 -8.75 14.15 15.68
N ALA A 425 -8.06 14.38 14.55
CA ALA A 425 -6.61 14.21 14.49
C ALA A 425 -5.86 15.08 15.49
N MET A 426 -6.31 16.32 15.71
CA MET A 426 -5.73 17.22 16.70
C MET A 426 -5.91 16.70 18.12
N LYS A 427 -7.11 16.22 18.48
CA LYS A 427 -7.38 15.63 19.80
C LYS A 427 -6.47 14.42 20.07
N LEU A 428 -6.29 13.53 19.08
CA LEU A 428 -5.37 12.40 19.18
C LEU A 428 -3.90 12.85 19.33
N LEU A 429 -3.48 13.86 18.58
CA LEU A 429 -2.14 14.45 18.73
C LEU A 429 -1.90 15.00 20.14
N ILE A 430 -2.87 15.71 20.71
CA ILE A 430 -2.77 16.22 22.09
C ILE A 430 -2.57 15.08 23.09
N ILE A 431 -3.33 13.98 22.94
CA ILE A 431 -3.18 12.78 23.79
C ILE A 431 -1.74 12.24 23.68
N LEU A 432 -1.18 12.10 22.48
CA LEU A 432 0.18 11.64 22.27
C LEU A 432 1.20 12.55 22.95
N ARG A 433 1.07 13.86 22.76
CA ARG A 433 1.99 14.86 23.31
C ARG A 433 2.01 14.82 24.84
N LEU A 434 0.84 14.76 25.47
CA LEU A 434 0.73 14.65 26.91
C LEU A 434 1.34 13.34 27.43
N ALA A 435 1.09 12.23 26.78
CA ALA A 435 1.68 10.94 27.14
C ALA A 435 3.22 10.96 27.07
N VAL A 436 3.78 11.55 26.01
CA VAL A 436 5.24 11.68 25.86
C VAL A 436 5.85 12.56 26.97
N ILE A 437 5.20 13.66 27.34
CA ILE A 437 5.69 14.53 28.44
C ILE A 437 5.65 13.77 29.77
N LEU A 438 4.57 13.05 30.06
CA LEU A 438 4.45 12.28 31.29
C LEU A 438 5.50 11.15 31.39
N CYS A 439 5.84 10.53 30.27
CA CYS A 439 6.85 9.45 30.20
C CYS A 439 8.28 9.94 30.02
N ARG A 440 8.55 11.25 30.17
CA ARG A 440 9.86 11.87 29.88
C ARG A 440 11.04 11.23 30.59
N ARG A 441 10.82 10.68 31.79
CA ARG A 441 11.88 10.07 32.60
C ARG A 441 12.29 8.68 32.15
N ARG A 442 11.56 8.07 31.23
CA ARG A 442 11.75 6.66 30.80
C ARG A 442 11.73 5.65 31.95
N LYS A 443 11.01 5.96 33.04
CA LYS A 443 10.83 5.12 34.23
C LYS A 443 9.39 5.27 34.73
N ASP A 444 8.56 4.28 34.44
CA ASP A 444 7.11 4.38 34.63
C ASP A 444 6.64 4.02 36.02
N ASP A 445 7.46 3.27 36.77
CA ASP A 445 7.22 2.89 38.16
C ASP A 445 7.05 4.08 39.09
N LYS A 446 7.28 5.30 38.60
CA LYS A 446 7.23 6.54 39.35
C LYS A 446 6.20 7.55 38.87
N LEU A 447 5.38 7.20 37.87
CA LEU A 447 4.26 8.04 37.49
C LEU A 447 3.12 7.89 38.50
N PRO A 448 2.63 8.98 39.12
CA PRO A 448 1.54 8.89 40.07
C PRO A 448 0.22 8.58 39.34
N SER A 449 -0.78 8.14 40.09
CA SER A 449 -2.14 8.15 39.58
C SER A 449 -2.55 9.60 39.31
N TYR A 450 -3.15 9.83 38.14
CA TYR A 450 -3.63 11.13 37.73
C TYR A 450 -4.99 11.04 37.07
N GLN A 451 -5.67 12.18 37.00
CA GLN A 451 -6.94 12.29 36.28
C GLN A 451 -6.84 13.38 35.25
N ILE A 452 -7.42 13.15 34.08
CA ILE A 452 -7.57 14.18 33.04
C ILE A 452 -9.04 14.29 32.63
N THR A 453 -9.53 15.49 32.55
CA THR A 453 -10.89 15.79 32.05
C THR A 453 -10.80 16.88 30.99
N ALA A 454 -11.75 16.88 30.09
CA ALA A 454 -11.87 17.93 29.09
C ALA A 454 -13.28 18.51 29.09
N ASN A 455 -13.37 19.77 28.73
CA ASN A 455 -14.62 20.45 28.43
C ASN A 455 -14.37 21.24 27.13
N ASP A 456 -14.90 20.72 26.00
CA ASP A 456 -14.59 21.18 24.65
C ASP A 456 -13.06 21.32 24.42
N LYS A 457 -12.52 22.51 24.37
CA LYS A 457 -11.10 22.81 24.13
C LYS A 457 -10.29 23.08 25.40
N SER A 458 -10.88 22.90 26.59
CA SER A 458 -10.18 23.07 27.87
C SER A 458 -9.93 21.72 28.53
N LEU A 459 -8.64 21.40 28.73
CA LEU A 459 -8.20 20.20 29.45
C LEU A 459 -7.81 20.57 30.89
N ASN A 460 -8.20 19.74 31.84
CA ASN A 460 -7.75 19.83 33.22
C ASN A 460 -7.01 18.55 33.58
N LEU A 461 -5.71 18.67 33.85
CA LEU A 461 -4.84 17.59 34.28
C LEU A 461 -4.60 17.71 35.78
N PHE A 462 -5.05 16.72 36.54
CA PHE A 462 -4.94 16.67 37.99
C PHE A 462 -3.75 15.77 38.39
N LEU A 463 -2.75 16.37 39.04
CA LEU A 463 -1.52 15.70 39.50
C LEU A 463 -1.23 16.03 40.96
N PRO A 464 -0.62 15.11 41.73
CA PRO A 464 -0.24 15.36 43.11
C PRO A 464 0.77 16.51 43.20
N SER A 465 0.52 17.50 44.10
CA SER A 465 1.36 18.65 44.30
C SER A 465 2.81 18.31 44.69
N ALA A 466 2.97 17.31 45.55
CA ALA A 466 4.29 16.82 45.97
C ALA A 466 5.09 16.26 44.78
N TRP A 467 4.41 15.51 43.87
CA TRP A 467 5.04 14.93 42.71
C TRP A 467 5.50 16.03 41.71
N LEU A 468 4.65 17.05 41.44
CA LEU A 468 5.01 18.16 40.57
C LEU A 468 6.23 18.94 41.07
N LYS A 469 6.34 19.13 42.39
CA LYS A 469 7.51 19.78 43.02
C LYS A 469 8.79 18.98 42.82
N GLN A 470 8.70 17.67 42.90
CA GLN A 470 9.84 16.75 42.71
C GLN A 470 10.22 16.58 41.23
N HIS A 471 9.33 16.93 40.30
CA HIS A 471 9.49 16.75 38.85
C HIS A 471 9.37 18.10 38.12
N ALA A 472 10.22 19.06 38.50
CA ALA A 472 10.19 20.42 38.00
C ALA A 472 10.29 20.51 36.46
N LEU A 473 11.08 19.62 35.82
CA LEU A 473 11.21 19.56 34.36
C LEU A 473 9.87 19.19 33.70
N ILE A 474 9.18 18.17 34.20
CA ILE A 474 7.87 17.77 33.64
C ILE A 474 6.85 18.88 33.87
N SER A 475 6.87 19.51 35.04
CA SER A 475 5.99 20.65 35.32
C SER A 475 6.22 21.81 34.35
N ASP A 476 7.48 22.11 34.00
CA ASP A 476 7.82 23.13 33.03
C ASP A 476 7.40 22.73 31.60
N GLU A 477 7.69 21.51 31.18
CA GLU A 477 7.25 20.99 29.86
C GLU A 477 5.72 21.02 29.69
N LEU A 478 4.95 20.71 30.73
CA LEU A 478 3.48 20.84 30.69
C LEU A 478 3.03 22.33 30.54
N LYS A 479 3.75 23.28 31.14
CA LYS A 479 3.48 24.71 30.95
C LYS A 479 3.82 25.15 29.53
N GLN A 480 4.95 24.71 29.00
CA GLN A 480 5.33 24.96 27.60
C GLN A 480 4.31 24.37 26.64
N GLU A 481 3.83 23.16 26.93
CA GLU A 481 2.78 22.52 26.11
C GLU A 481 1.51 23.37 26.10
N ASN A 482 1.09 23.93 27.22
CA ASN A 482 -0.05 24.83 27.22
C ASN A 482 0.15 26.04 26.29
N ILE A 483 1.37 26.59 26.18
CA ILE A 483 1.67 27.67 25.24
C ILE A 483 1.43 27.25 23.79
N HIS A 484 1.86 26.01 23.42
CA HIS A 484 1.61 25.47 22.09
C HIS A 484 0.11 25.26 21.83
N LEU A 485 -0.62 24.74 22.83
CA LEU A 485 -2.05 24.43 22.71
C LEU A 485 -2.92 25.69 22.64
N VAL A 486 -2.58 26.75 23.39
CA VAL A 486 -3.31 28.04 23.37
C VAL A 486 -3.29 28.67 21.97
N ARG A 487 -2.18 28.54 21.23
CA ARG A 487 -2.10 28.98 19.82
C ARG A 487 -3.07 28.27 18.89
N LEU A 488 -3.58 27.11 19.32
CA LEU A 488 -4.54 26.27 18.58
C LEU A 488 -5.98 26.43 19.11
N GLY A 489 -6.18 27.29 20.11
CA GLY A 489 -7.45 27.52 20.78
C GLY A 489 -7.79 26.45 21.83
N TYR A 490 -6.81 25.63 22.26
CA TYR A 490 -6.95 24.73 23.41
C TYR A 490 -6.29 25.31 24.64
N ALA A 491 -6.73 24.92 25.84
CA ALA A 491 -6.13 25.30 27.10
C ALA A 491 -5.81 24.02 27.91
N LEU A 492 -4.61 23.95 28.48
CA LEU A 492 -4.19 22.91 29.42
C LEU A 492 -4.02 23.49 30.80
N ASN A 493 -4.90 23.17 31.72
CA ASN A 493 -4.89 23.60 33.11
C ASN A 493 -4.30 22.49 33.98
N ILE A 494 -3.19 22.73 34.66
CA ILE A 494 -2.58 21.83 35.60
C ILE A 494 -3.18 22.12 36.99
N LYS A 495 -3.88 21.17 37.56
CA LYS A 495 -4.52 21.28 38.88
C LYS A 495 -3.83 20.33 39.89
N CYS A 496 -3.51 20.89 41.03
CA CYS A 496 -2.95 20.10 42.13
C CYS A 496 -4.04 19.29 42.83
N GLN A 497 -3.78 17.98 42.98
CA GLN A 497 -4.52 17.15 43.90
C GLN A 497 -3.76 17.11 45.27
N ASN A 498 -4.48 17.25 46.34
CA ASN A 498 -3.92 17.11 47.68
C ASN A 498 -3.71 15.66 48.05
#